data_010a5045be20817e5edca4d5727f3726
#
_entry.id   010a5045be20817e5edca4d5727f3726
#
_cell.length_a   1.000
_cell.length_b   1.000
_cell.length_c   1.000
_cell.angle_alpha   90.00
_cell.angle_beta   90.00
_cell.angle_gamma   90.00
#
_symmetry.space_group_name_H-M   'P 1'
#
loop_
_entity.id
_entity.type
_entity.pdbx_description
1 polymer ?
#
loop_
_entity_poly.entity_id
_entity_poly.type
_entity_poly.pdbx_seq_one_letter_code
_entity_poly.pdbx_strand_id
1 'polypeptide(L)'
;LDDTLISSDMLYETFWTAFSNDYKIPIKSIGWLIRGKEKLKSKLSISAEIIVENLPYNKDVINYIKEHLEKGGYTALVTASNQIVAEKIAKYLNLFDEVKGSSEKINLKGKVKAEFLNSRYGFKNYEYIGDSLDDLYVWKNANKAITINANPNITRACEKINANSLHLKSELNQNFFLDYIHMIRRNFKSDK
;
A
#
# COMPACT_ATOMS: atom_id res chain seq x y z
N LEU A 1 -0.19 -1.87 -0.82
CA LEU A 1 0.74 -1.13 0.02
C LEU A 1 0.04 -0.64 1.27
N ASP A 2 -0.91 0.29 1.10
CA ASP A 2 -1.73 0.84 2.17
C ASP A 2 -2.57 -0.29 2.80
N ASP A 3 -2.71 -0.30 4.12
CA ASP A 3 -3.43 -1.31 4.93
C ASP A 3 -3.01 -2.79 4.70
N THR A 4 -2.08 -3.02 3.77
CA THR A 4 -1.53 -4.34 3.42
C THR A 4 -0.08 -4.48 3.93
N LEU A 5 0.89 -3.92 3.22
CA LEU A 5 2.32 -3.94 3.58
C LEU A 5 2.64 -2.97 4.72
N ILE A 6 1.90 -1.87 4.77
CA ILE A 6 1.96 -0.85 5.81
C ILE A 6 0.59 -0.79 6.47
N SER A 7 0.54 -0.82 7.80
CA SER A 7 -0.70 -0.71 8.59
C SER A 7 -1.17 0.74 8.73
N SER A 8 -1.11 1.50 7.63
CA SER A 8 -1.49 2.91 7.54
C SER A 8 -1.72 3.30 6.07
N ASP A 9 -2.47 4.37 5.83
CA ASP A 9 -2.68 4.95 4.50
C ASP A 9 -1.54 5.94 4.17
N MET A 10 -0.84 5.72 3.07
CA MET A 10 0.27 6.58 2.63
C MET A 10 -0.15 8.01 2.32
N LEU A 11 -1.42 8.27 1.99
CA LEU A 11 -1.91 9.63 1.84
C LEU A 11 -1.89 10.38 3.17
N TYR A 12 -2.25 9.71 4.28
CA TYR A 12 -2.16 10.26 5.63
C TYR A 12 -0.71 10.47 6.04
N GLU A 13 0.15 9.48 5.86
CA GLU A 13 1.58 9.60 6.22
C GLU A 13 2.25 10.75 5.47
N THR A 14 2.02 10.87 4.15
CA THR A 14 2.57 11.96 3.33
C THR A 14 1.99 13.32 3.70
N PHE A 15 0.70 13.40 4.02
CA PHE A 15 0.06 14.65 4.43
C PHE A 15 0.64 15.17 5.74
N TRP A 16 0.72 14.34 6.77
CA TRP A 16 1.21 14.76 8.08
C TRP A 16 2.70 15.07 8.07
N THR A 17 3.49 14.28 7.34
CA THR A 17 4.92 14.58 7.15
C THR A 17 5.12 15.91 6.42
N ALA A 18 4.38 16.17 5.35
CA ALA A 18 4.45 17.46 4.64
C ALA A 18 3.97 18.62 5.53
N PHE A 19 2.92 18.42 6.34
CA PHE A 19 2.39 19.43 7.25
C PHE A 19 3.36 19.77 8.37
N SER A 20 4.11 18.81 8.91
CA SER A 20 5.14 19.09 9.92
C SER A 20 6.24 20.00 9.37
N ASN A 21 6.54 19.92 8.06
CA ASN A 21 7.56 20.75 7.41
C ASN A 21 7.01 22.09 6.88
N ASP A 22 5.72 22.16 6.52
CA ASP A 22 5.07 23.36 5.98
C ASP A 22 3.61 23.47 6.45
N TYR A 23 3.34 24.35 7.39
CA TYR A 23 2.00 24.61 7.93
C TYR A 23 0.96 25.07 6.90
N LYS A 24 1.38 25.46 5.67
CA LYS A 24 0.49 25.85 4.57
C LYS A 24 -0.05 24.64 3.78
N ILE A 25 0.41 23.43 4.06
CA ILE A 25 0.01 22.20 3.36
C ILE A 25 -1.52 22.00 3.36
N PRO A 26 -2.28 22.22 4.44
CA PRO A 26 -3.74 22.05 4.40
C PRO A 26 -4.40 22.91 3.33
N ILE A 27 -4.00 24.18 3.20
CA ILE A 27 -4.55 25.12 2.20
C ILE A 27 -4.11 24.70 0.79
N LYS A 28 -2.84 24.35 0.61
CA LYS A 28 -2.30 23.86 -0.67
C LYS A 28 -3.02 22.58 -1.12
N SER A 29 -3.30 21.67 -0.17
CA SER A 29 -3.96 20.38 -0.43
C SER A 29 -5.37 20.55 -0.99
N ILE A 30 -6.12 21.57 -0.58
CA ILE A 30 -7.44 21.87 -1.16
C ILE A 30 -7.28 22.23 -2.64
N GLY A 31 -6.32 23.10 -2.99
CA GLY A 31 -6.06 23.46 -4.38
C GLY A 31 -5.57 22.29 -5.24
N TRP A 32 -4.82 21.36 -4.66
CA TRP A 32 -4.38 20.15 -5.36
C TRP A 32 -5.52 19.15 -5.53
N LEU A 33 -6.37 19.00 -4.51
CA LEU A 33 -7.53 18.09 -4.55
C LEU A 33 -8.56 18.50 -5.61
N ILE A 34 -8.82 19.81 -5.78
CA ILE A 34 -9.67 20.35 -6.86
C ILE A 34 -9.16 19.93 -8.25
N ARG A 35 -7.83 19.77 -8.40
CA ARG A 35 -7.19 19.31 -9.64
C ARG A 35 -7.11 17.79 -9.77
N GLY A 36 -7.69 17.07 -8.82
CA GLY A 36 -7.77 15.61 -8.79
C GLY A 36 -6.94 14.94 -7.69
N LYS A 37 -7.43 13.78 -7.22
CA LYS A 37 -6.80 13.01 -6.12
C LYS A 37 -5.37 12.58 -6.45
N GLU A 38 -5.08 12.25 -7.71
CA GLU A 38 -3.74 11.84 -8.15
C GLU A 38 -2.75 13.02 -8.09
N LYS A 39 -3.23 14.24 -8.40
CA LYS A 39 -2.41 15.46 -8.27
C LYS A 39 -2.10 15.75 -6.80
N LEU A 40 -3.06 15.57 -5.90
CA LEU A 40 -2.85 15.69 -4.46
C LEU A 40 -1.77 14.70 -3.99
N LYS A 41 -1.90 13.41 -4.31
CA LYS A 41 -0.93 12.36 -3.95
C LYS A 41 0.48 12.68 -4.47
N SER A 42 0.60 13.08 -5.74
CA SER A 42 1.87 13.44 -6.35
C SER A 42 2.53 14.62 -5.62
N LYS A 43 1.77 15.69 -5.36
CA LYS A 43 2.29 16.89 -4.69
C LYS A 43 2.67 16.63 -3.24
N LEU A 44 1.87 15.88 -2.49
CA LEU A 44 2.20 15.49 -1.12
C LEU A 44 3.46 14.63 -1.08
N SER A 45 3.60 13.65 -1.98
CA SER A 45 4.78 12.78 -2.05
C SER A 45 6.09 13.53 -2.35
N ILE A 46 6.00 14.65 -3.09
CA ILE A 46 7.14 15.52 -3.35
C ILE A 46 7.43 16.42 -2.14
N SER A 47 6.39 16.89 -1.46
CA SER A 47 6.51 17.83 -0.32
C SER A 47 6.86 17.12 0.99
N ALA A 48 6.58 15.80 1.09
CA ALA A 48 6.84 15.01 2.28
C ALA A 48 8.21 14.33 2.20
N GLU A 49 9.06 14.61 3.18
CA GLU A 49 10.28 13.85 3.41
C GLU A 49 9.94 12.62 4.29
N ILE A 50 9.36 11.57 3.65
CA ILE A 50 8.93 10.38 4.37
C ILE A 50 10.15 9.63 4.88
N ILE A 51 10.19 9.41 6.19
CA ILE A 51 11.17 8.56 6.86
C ILE A 51 10.63 7.13 6.80
N VAL A 52 11.03 6.39 5.75
CA VAL A 52 10.51 5.05 5.47
C VAL A 52 10.81 4.04 6.57
N GLU A 53 11.88 4.25 7.35
CA GLU A 53 12.27 3.43 8.50
C GLU A 53 11.22 3.43 9.61
N ASN A 54 10.46 4.52 9.73
CA ASN A 54 9.48 4.72 10.79
C ASN A 54 8.06 4.27 10.41
N LEU A 55 7.86 3.76 9.19
CA LEU A 55 6.53 3.30 8.77
C LEU A 55 6.11 2.03 9.52
N PRO A 56 4.83 1.88 9.84
CA PRO A 56 4.30 0.72 10.57
C PRO A 56 4.15 -0.49 9.64
N TYR A 57 5.26 -1.16 9.33
CA TYR A 57 5.25 -2.32 8.45
C TYR A 57 4.54 -3.53 9.05
N ASN A 58 3.75 -4.21 8.22
CA ASN A 58 3.08 -5.45 8.57
C ASN A 58 4.07 -6.63 8.54
N LYS A 59 4.42 -7.13 9.72
CA LYS A 59 5.43 -8.19 9.88
C LYS A 59 5.00 -9.51 9.22
N ASP A 60 3.71 -9.84 9.25
CA ASP A 60 3.21 -11.09 8.68
C ASP A 60 3.31 -11.08 7.15
N VAL A 61 3.01 -9.93 6.52
CA VAL A 61 3.20 -9.75 5.07
C VAL A 61 4.69 -9.81 4.72
N ILE A 62 5.56 -9.16 5.50
CA ILE A 62 7.01 -9.21 5.28
C ILE A 62 7.53 -10.63 5.41
N ASN A 63 7.11 -11.38 6.43
CA ASN A 63 7.53 -12.76 6.62
C ASN A 63 7.05 -13.65 5.46
N TYR A 64 5.80 -13.49 5.01
CA TYR A 64 5.28 -14.21 3.86
C TYR A 64 6.11 -13.96 2.59
N ILE A 65 6.49 -12.70 2.34
CA ILE A 65 7.35 -12.33 1.20
C ILE A 65 8.74 -12.97 1.34
N LYS A 66 9.35 -12.92 2.53
CA LYS A 66 10.67 -13.52 2.78
C LYS A 66 10.68 -15.03 2.56
N GLU A 67 9.67 -15.74 3.07
CA GLU A 67 9.51 -17.17 2.83
C GLU A 67 9.37 -17.53 1.34
N HIS A 68 8.73 -16.65 0.57
CA HIS A 68 8.62 -16.81 -0.88
C HIS A 68 9.97 -16.60 -1.58
N LEU A 69 10.72 -15.57 -1.18
CA LEU A 69 12.07 -15.30 -1.70
C LEU A 69 13.07 -16.41 -1.37
N GLU A 70 13.03 -16.98 -0.17
CA GLU A 70 13.87 -18.12 0.25
C GLU A 70 13.65 -19.36 -0.64
N LYS A 71 12.47 -19.50 -1.23
CA LYS A 71 12.14 -20.55 -2.20
C LYS A 71 12.51 -20.18 -3.65
N GLY A 72 13.22 -19.06 -3.86
CA GLY A 72 13.60 -18.55 -5.18
C GLY A 72 12.47 -17.85 -5.93
N GLY A 73 11.42 -17.41 -5.22
CA GLY A 73 10.29 -16.72 -5.81
C GLY A 73 10.61 -15.29 -6.25
N TYR A 74 9.86 -14.79 -7.24
CA TYR A 74 9.91 -13.40 -7.71
C TYR A 74 8.84 -12.57 -7.01
N THR A 75 9.16 -11.36 -6.61
CA THR A 75 8.26 -10.48 -5.84
C THR A 75 8.10 -9.11 -6.50
N ALA A 76 6.88 -8.59 -6.47
CA ALA A 76 6.58 -7.28 -7.03
C ALA A 76 5.69 -6.43 -6.09
N LEU A 77 6.04 -5.17 -5.93
CA LEU A 77 5.21 -4.17 -5.26
C LEU A 77 4.39 -3.40 -6.29
N VAL A 78 3.09 -3.71 -6.41
CA VAL A 78 2.16 -3.02 -7.32
C VAL A 78 1.10 -2.30 -6.51
N THR A 79 1.06 -0.95 -6.58
CA THR A 79 0.24 -0.13 -5.68
C THR A 79 -0.43 1.05 -6.37
N ALA A 80 -1.59 1.47 -5.81
CA ALA A 80 -2.24 2.72 -6.15
C ALA A 80 -1.56 3.96 -5.52
N SER A 81 -0.58 3.77 -4.64
CA SER A 81 0.22 4.85 -4.08
C SER A 81 1.18 5.41 -5.12
N ASN A 82 1.73 6.61 -4.87
CA ASN A 82 2.64 7.27 -5.80
C ASN A 82 3.91 6.44 -6.06
N GLN A 83 4.40 6.41 -7.31
CA GLN A 83 5.59 5.66 -7.72
C GLN A 83 6.83 6.00 -6.87
N ILE A 84 7.07 7.29 -6.60
CA ILE A 84 8.24 7.75 -5.82
C ILE A 84 8.22 7.17 -4.40
N VAL A 85 7.04 7.14 -3.78
CA VAL A 85 6.87 6.57 -2.42
C VAL A 85 7.06 5.06 -2.45
N ALA A 86 6.47 4.38 -3.42
CA ALA A 86 6.61 2.94 -3.58
C ALA A 86 8.08 2.53 -3.78
N GLU A 87 8.85 3.27 -4.59
CA GLU A 87 10.28 3.04 -4.81
C GLU A 87 11.11 3.25 -3.55
N LYS A 88 10.85 4.32 -2.76
CA LYS A 88 11.55 4.56 -1.50
C LYS A 88 11.35 3.40 -0.51
N ILE A 89 10.10 2.94 -0.37
CA ILE A 89 9.75 1.83 0.52
C ILE A 89 10.38 0.53 0.04
N ALA A 90 10.29 0.23 -1.25
CA ALA A 90 10.87 -0.98 -1.82
C ALA A 90 12.40 -1.01 -1.67
N LYS A 91 13.08 0.12 -1.89
CA LYS A 91 14.52 0.26 -1.69
C LYS A 91 14.92 0.02 -0.23
N TYR A 92 14.14 0.55 0.72
CA TYR A 92 14.41 0.34 2.14
C TYR A 92 14.24 -1.13 2.55
N LEU A 93 13.15 -1.77 2.14
CA LEU A 93 12.86 -3.15 2.51
C LEU A 93 13.77 -4.15 1.78
N ASN A 94 14.21 -3.83 0.56
CA ASN A 94 15.02 -4.70 -0.31
C ASN A 94 14.40 -6.11 -0.47
N LEU A 95 13.07 -6.16 -0.69
CA LEU A 95 12.29 -7.39 -0.80
C LEU A 95 11.58 -7.54 -2.16
N PHE A 96 11.76 -6.60 -3.08
CA PHE A 96 11.00 -6.57 -4.33
C PHE A 96 11.92 -6.50 -5.55
N ASP A 97 11.69 -7.39 -6.50
CA ASP A 97 12.37 -7.42 -7.79
C ASP A 97 11.79 -6.37 -8.76
N GLU A 98 10.51 -6.04 -8.61
CA GLU A 98 9.84 -5.03 -9.42
C GLU A 98 8.95 -4.11 -8.56
N VAL A 99 8.90 -2.83 -8.93
CA VAL A 99 8.08 -1.82 -8.23
C VAL A 99 7.27 -1.04 -9.24
N LYS A 100 5.94 -1.03 -9.06
CA LYS A 100 5.01 -0.26 -9.89
C LYS A 100 3.98 0.47 -9.04
N GLY A 101 4.09 1.78 -9.00
CA GLY A 101 3.15 2.69 -8.36
C GLY A 101 2.29 3.46 -9.37
N SER A 102 1.34 4.23 -8.87
CA SER A 102 0.55 5.15 -9.67
C SER A 102 1.35 6.39 -10.07
N SER A 103 0.98 6.96 -11.21
CA SER A 103 1.50 8.23 -11.72
C SER A 103 0.36 9.23 -11.93
N GLU A 104 0.66 10.46 -12.37
CA GLU A 104 -0.37 11.45 -12.74
C GLU A 104 -1.28 10.97 -13.90
N LYS A 105 -0.81 10.02 -14.72
CA LYS A 105 -1.53 9.52 -15.89
C LYS A 105 -2.25 8.19 -15.65
N ILE A 106 -1.77 7.39 -14.70
CA ILE A 106 -2.26 6.02 -14.47
C ILE A 106 -2.47 5.80 -12.98
N ASN A 107 -3.70 5.49 -12.60
CA ASN A 107 -4.04 5.05 -11.24
C ASN A 107 -4.14 3.52 -11.21
N LEU A 108 -3.18 2.85 -10.58
CA LEU A 108 -3.11 1.39 -10.45
C LEU A 108 -4.04 0.89 -9.32
N LYS A 109 -5.35 1.12 -9.48
CA LYS A 109 -6.39 0.70 -8.54
C LYS A 109 -7.40 -0.23 -9.22
N GLY A 110 -7.92 -1.20 -8.49
CA GLY A 110 -9.01 -2.07 -8.92
C GLY A 110 -8.74 -2.75 -10.28
N LYS A 111 -9.62 -2.52 -11.24
CA LYS A 111 -9.56 -3.14 -12.57
C LYS A 111 -8.26 -2.81 -13.33
N VAL A 112 -7.79 -1.56 -13.25
CA VAL A 112 -6.55 -1.13 -13.94
C VAL A 112 -5.33 -1.90 -13.39
N LYS A 113 -5.28 -2.13 -12.07
CA LYS A 113 -4.25 -2.96 -11.46
C LYS A 113 -4.33 -4.41 -11.94
N ALA A 114 -5.53 -4.98 -12.01
CA ALA A 114 -5.74 -6.35 -12.48
C ALA A 114 -5.31 -6.52 -13.96
N GLU A 115 -5.64 -5.58 -14.82
CA GLU A 115 -5.23 -5.56 -16.23
C GLU A 115 -3.70 -5.47 -16.35
N PHE A 116 -3.05 -4.60 -15.57
CA PHE A 116 -1.59 -4.50 -15.53
C PHE A 116 -0.95 -5.83 -15.12
N LEU A 117 -1.41 -6.44 -14.02
CA LEU A 117 -0.85 -7.69 -13.52
C LEU A 117 -1.03 -8.84 -14.53
N ASN A 118 -2.20 -8.96 -15.16
CA ASN A 118 -2.44 -9.95 -16.20
C ASN A 118 -1.55 -9.76 -17.42
N SER A 119 -1.37 -8.52 -17.86
CA SER A 119 -0.50 -8.20 -18.99
C SER A 119 0.97 -8.48 -18.67
N ARG A 120 1.40 -8.25 -17.44
CA ARG A 120 2.79 -8.35 -17.02
C ARG A 120 3.21 -9.76 -16.65
N TYR A 121 2.37 -10.49 -15.92
CA TYR A 121 2.70 -11.79 -15.34
C TYR A 121 1.87 -12.95 -15.91
N GLY A 122 0.77 -12.66 -16.57
CA GLY A 122 -0.17 -13.65 -17.11
C GLY A 122 -1.34 -13.94 -16.17
N PHE A 123 -2.47 -14.34 -16.77
CA PHE A 123 -3.67 -14.75 -16.04
C PHE A 123 -3.41 -16.00 -15.21
N LYS A 124 -3.81 -16.00 -13.93
CA LYS A 124 -3.59 -17.10 -12.98
C LYS A 124 -2.12 -17.51 -12.78
N ASN A 125 -1.19 -16.60 -13.03
CA ASN A 125 0.24 -16.87 -12.90
C ASN A 125 0.93 -16.00 -11.83
N TYR A 126 0.16 -15.49 -10.88
CA TYR A 126 0.67 -14.73 -9.73
C TYR A 126 -0.21 -14.95 -8.49
N GLU A 127 0.37 -14.80 -7.31
CA GLU A 127 -0.34 -14.67 -6.04
C GLU A 127 -0.48 -13.19 -5.71
N TYR A 128 -1.55 -12.80 -5.03
CA TYR A 128 -1.77 -11.39 -4.71
C TYR A 128 -2.26 -11.20 -3.28
N ILE A 129 -1.56 -10.34 -2.53
CA ILE A 129 -1.91 -9.95 -1.17
C ILE A 129 -2.61 -8.59 -1.21
N GLY A 130 -3.79 -8.48 -0.61
CA GLY A 130 -4.59 -7.27 -0.52
C GLY A 130 -5.54 -7.28 0.67
N ASP A 131 -6.32 -6.20 0.84
CA ASP A 131 -7.15 -5.97 2.02
C ASP A 131 -8.54 -5.42 1.70
N SER A 132 -8.78 -4.95 0.48
CA SER A 132 -9.92 -4.12 0.12
C SER A 132 -10.84 -4.70 -0.96
N LEU A 133 -12.03 -4.12 -1.12
CA LEU A 133 -12.97 -4.49 -2.19
C LEU A 133 -12.40 -4.24 -3.60
N ASP A 134 -11.52 -3.27 -3.76
CA ASP A 134 -10.84 -3.00 -5.04
C ASP A 134 -9.95 -4.16 -5.47
N ASP A 135 -9.45 -4.96 -4.53
CA ASP A 135 -8.58 -6.10 -4.80
C ASP A 135 -9.35 -7.33 -5.31
N LEU A 136 -10.68 -7.34 -5.24
CA LEU A 136 -11.51 -8.40 -5.84
C LEU A 136 -11.24 -8.58 -7.34
N TYR A 137 -10.98 -7.49 -8.08
CA TYR A 137 -10.61 -7.55 -9.50
C TYR A 137 -9.29 -8.30 -9.73
N VAL A 138 -8.35 -8.15 -8.81
CA VAL A 138 -7.04 -8.80 -8.86
C VAL A 138 -7.15 -10.26 -8.43
N TRP A 139 -7.79 -10.53 -7.28
CA TRP A 139 -7.95 -11.88 -6.73
C TRP A 139 -8.68 -12.82 -7.68
N LYS A 140 -9.67 -12.31 -8.43
CA LYS A 140 -10.34 -13.09 -9.48
C LYS A 140 -9.36 -13.65 -10.51
N ASN A 141 -8.30 -12.92 -10.82
CA ASN A 141 -7.32 -13.23 -11.86
C ASN A 141 -6.02 -13.86 -11.29
N ALA A 142 -5.84 -13.87 -9.98
CA ALA A 142 -4.68 -14.45 -9.33
C ALA A 142 -4.79 -15.97 -9.21
N ASN A 143 -3.66 -16.69 -9.24
CA ASN A 143 -3.59 -18.10 -8.91
C ASN A 143 -3.99 -18.35 -7.45
N LYS A 144 -3.48 -17.52 -6.54
CA LYS A 144 -3.83 -17.54 -5.11
C LYS A 144 -4.21 -16.13 -4.64
N ALA A 145 -5.36 -16.05 -3.98
CA ALA A 145 -5.86 -14.82 -3.37
C ALA A 145 -5.49 -14.79 -1.88
N ILE A 146 -4.77 -13.75 -1.45
CA ILE A 146 -4.35 -13.63 -0.06
C ILE A 146 -4.94 -12.35 0.51
N THR A 147 -5.75 -12.47 1.55
CA THR A 147 -6.27 -11.30 2.28
C THR A 147 -5.46 -11.07 3.55
N ILE A 148 -5.27 -9.81 3.91
CA ILE A 148 -4.65 -9.42 5.19
C ILE A 148 -5.58 -8.44 5.91
N ASN A 149 -5.88 -8.72 7.19
CA ASN A 149 -6.73 -7.89 8.05
C ASN A 149 -8.08 -7.49 7.42
N ALA A 150 -8.52 -8.19 6.38
CA ALA A 150 -9.76 -7.90 5.67
C ALA A 150 -10.98 -8.19 6.57
N ASN A 151 -12.01 -7.35 6.44
CA ASN A 151 -13.24 -7.61 7.16
C ASN A 151 -13.96 -8.87 6.64
N PRO A 152 -14.86 -9.50 7.43
CA PRO A 152 -15.51 -10.75 7.06
C PRO A 152 -16.28 -10.71 5.73
N ASN A 153 -16.77 -9.56 5.30
CA ASN A 153 -17.49 -9.44 4.02
C ASN A 153 -16.51 -9.53 2.83
N ILE A 154 -15.34 -8.90 2.95
CA ILE A 154 -14.26 -8.96 1.95
C ILE A 154 -13.72 -10.39 1.88
N THR A 155 -13.46 -11.02 3.02
CA THR A 155 -12.99 -12.42 3.09
C THR A 155 -13.95 -13.36 2.36
N ARG A 156 -15.25 -13.32 2.68
CA ARG A 156 -16.27 -14.12 2.00
C ARG A 156 -16.38 -13.83 0.49
N ALA A 157 -16.23 -12.55 0.10
CA ALA A 157 -16.25 -12.17 -1.32
C ALA A 157 -15.01 -12.74 -2.05
N CYS A 158 -13.84 -12.73 -1.41
CA CYS A 158 -12.62 -13.33 -1.93
C CYS A 158 -12.76 -14.83 -2.13
N GLU A 159 -13.25 -15.58 -1.13
CA GLU A 159 -13.51 -17.02 -1.20
C GLU A 159 -14.45 -17.40 -2.34
N LYS A 160 -15.51 -16.62 -2.56
CA LYS A 160 -16.47 -16.86 -3.65
C LYS A 160 -15.86 -16.73 -5.05
N ILE A 161 -14.84 -15.89 -5.23
CA ILE A 161 -14.24 -15.60 -6.55
C ILE A 161 -12.94 -16.36 -6.81
N ASN A 162 -12.27 -16.81 -5.74
CA ASN A 162 -11.04 -17.58 -5.83
C ASN A 162 -11.01 -18.66 -4.73
N ALA A 163 -11.22 -19.92 -5.13
CA ALA A 163 -11.23 -21.06 -4.19
C ALA A 163 -9.85 -21.32 -3.54
N ASN A 164 -8.74 -20.87 -4.19
CA ASN A 164 -7.40 -20.91 -3.62
C ASN A 164 -7.15 -19.61 -2.86
N SER A 165 -7.74 -19.47 -1.68
CA SER A 165 -7.62 -18.29 -0.85
C SER A 165 -6.94 -18.58 0.49
N LEU A 166 -6.18 -17.60 0.98
CA LEU A 166 -5.52 -17.58 2.28
C LEU A 166 -5.86 -16.27 3.01
N HIS A 167 -6.16 -16.37 4.30
CA HIS A 167 -6.55 -15.22 5.11
C HIS A 167 -5.55 -15.01 6.24
N LEU A 168 -4.72 -13.98 6.11
CA LEU A 168 -3.76 -13.58 7.12
C LEU A 168 -4.43 -12.61 8.09
N LYS A 169 -4.09 -12.73 9.37
CA LYS A 169 -4.48 -11.79 10.43
C LYS A 169 -3.21 -11.36 11.14
N SER A 170 -2.90 -10.09 11.07
CA SER A 170 -1.82 -9.52 11.84
C SER A 170 -2.29 -9.23 13.26
N GLU A 171 -1.43 -9.48 14.25
CA GLU A 171 -1.68 -9.12 15.66
C GLU A 171 -1.62 -7.60 15.90
N LEU A 172 -1.50 -6.79 14.85
CA LEU A 172 -1.41 -5.35 14.97
C LEU A 172 -2.67 -4.77 15.62
N ASN A 173 -2.41 -4.10 16.71
CA ASN A 173 -3.33 -3.43 17.61
C ASN A 173 -4.56 -2.82 16.92
N GLN A 174 -5.75 -3.23 17.37
CA GLN A 174 -7.05 -2.67 17.03
C GLN A 174 -7.27 -1.22 17.54
N ASN A 175 -6.25 -0.51 17.94
CA ASN A 175 -6.33 0.85 18.46
C ASN A 175 -5.93 1.88 17.40
N PHE A 176 -6.78 2.06 16.37
CA PHE A 176 -6.68 3.14 15.38
C PHE A 176 -6.34 4.51 15.99
N PHE A 177 -6.88 4.82 17.17
CA PHE A 177 -6.60 6.07 17.88
C PHE A 177 -5.17 6.15 18.43
N LEU A 178 -4.64 5.05 18.96
CA LEU A 178 -3.25 4.99 19.44
C LEU A 178 -2.25 5.04 18.29
N ASP A 179 -2.55 4.37 17.18
CA ASP A 179 -1.73 4.41 15.96
C ASP A 179 -1.72 5.81 15.35
N TYR A 180 -2.86 6.50 15.36
CA TYR A 180 -2.98 7.91 14.96
C TYR A 180 -2.14 8.84 15.85
N ILE A 181 -2.19 8.67 17.18
CA ILE A 181 -1.35 9.43 18.11
C ILE A 181 0.13 9.10 17.91
N HIS A 182 0.48 7.85 17.69
CA HIS A 182 1.85 7.43 17.40
C HIS A 182 2.36 8.01 16.07
N MET A 183 1.52 8.05 15.04
CA MET A 183 1.84 8.68 13.76
C MET A 183 2.13 10.18 13.93
N ILE A 184 1.25 10.91 14.63
CA ILE A 184 1.46 12.33 14.92
C ILE A 184 2.77 12.52 15.70
N ARG A 185 3.00 11.74 16.77
CA ARG A 185 4.23 11.84 17.57
C ARG A 185 5.48 11.52 16.76
N ARG A 186 5.46 10.56 15.84
CA ARG A 186 6.59 10.26 14.96
C ARG A 186 6.95 11.47 14.09
N ASN A 187 5.93 12.06 13.46
CA ASN A 187 6.12 13.16 12.50
C ASN A 187 6.53 14.49 13.17
N PHE A 188 6.19 14.70 14.45
CA PHE A 188 6.57 15.89 15.21
C PHE A 188 7.81 15.71 16.11
N LYS A 189 8.41 14.50 16.19
CA LYS A 189 9.63 14.25 16.97
C LYS A 189 10.93 14.35 16.17
N SER A 190 10.89 14.60 14.87
CA SER A 190 12.10 14.69 14.02
C SER A 190 12.84 16.02 14.10
N ASP A 191 12.39 16.96 14.95
CA ASP A 191 13.05 18.26 15.16
C ASP A 191 13.82 18.29 16.49
N LYS A 192 14.83 17.41 16.66
CA LYS A 192 15.91 17.61 17.64
C LYS A 192 17.21 16.98 17.16
#